data_36b09840301820523dce257900a36051
#
_entry.id   36b09840301820523dce257900a36051
#
_cell.length_a   1.000
_cell.length_b   1.000
_cell.length_c   1.000
_cell.angle_alpha   90.00
_cell.angle_beta   90.00
_cell.angle_gamma   90.00
#
_symmetry.space_group_name_H-M   'P 1'
#
loop_
_entity.id
_entity.type
_entity.pdbx_description
1 polymer ?
#
loop_
_entity_poly.entity_id
_entity_poly.type
_entity_poly.pdbx_seq_one_letter_code
_entity_poly.pdbx_strand_id
1 'polypeptide(L)'
;MHSHSHARGPRPQHPAATFEAGARTMTDAVNTRAPEAFFANAEDPLHAGFAAKAAIHSGPGGMPKLGEDARKALEALYDRPRTGKTLAYIHVPFCETRCLYCMFYQNPFREEAVSAYAKRLVEEIRMWSGRAAQNSAPVHAVYFGGGTPTAFSPEDLKLVLGAVKQHLPLANDCEITLEGRIHNFSDDKIEAALEGGVNRFSLGVQTFSSAVRQSMRRVDGRDAIISRLERLCGYDNAAVVIDLIYGFPNQTMEVWEDDLRTAASLSLDGVDCYQLNVFEKSPLARFIANGKLPNAADTALKADFFARSVEYFTLQNWHRLSNNHWGITARERNIYNALGKSACDCLAFGCGAGGRIGGHSFMMERGLKDWEDILSQGMKPAAFLAAPKPNWHLLRTISSDMESGAVNLSRIGRVFGVSSLEAMAEPLLAQWRDAGMLEKRGDWHVQTIAGQYWHVTLAQLLMNWLEPMLPGAMPAHPSASDIGSPDIMQRMSAGRKNNKAEAA
;
A
#
# COMPACT_ATOMS: atom_id res chain seq x y z
N MET A 1 7.73 48.21 -48.34
CA MET A 1 8.61 49.20 -47.71
C MET A 1 8.30 49.28 -46.24
N HIS A 2 9.34 49.19 -45.40
CA HIS A 2 9.44 49.30 -43.95
C HIS A 2 9.09 48.08 -43.12
N SER A 3 10.12 47.28 -42.96
CA SER A 3 10.35 46.33 -41.89
C SER A 3 10.60 47.04 -40.54
N HIS A 4 9.95 46.61 -39.45
CA HIS A 4 10.42 46.93 -38.12
C HIS A 4 10.71 45.62 -37.37
N SER A 5 12.03 45.37 -37.24
CA SER A 5 12.62 44.38 -36.38
C SER A 5 12.56 44.88 -34.92
N HIS A 6 11.91 44.15 -34.03
CA HIS A 6 12.04 44.38 -32.57
C HIS A 6 13.00 43.31 -32.00
N ALA A 7 14.21 43.81 -31.68
CA ALA A 7 15.17 43.06 -30.86
C ALA A 7 14.65 42.88 -29.45
N ARG A 8 14.60 41.64 -28.98
CA ARG A 8 14.34 41.30 -27.57
C ARG A 8 15.66 41.31 -26.80
N GLY A 9 15.74 42.18 -25.81
CA GLY A 9 16.86 42.26 -24.88
C GLY A 9 16.93 41.04 -23.95
N PRO A 10 18.07 40.79 -23.27
CA PRO A 10 18.30 39.60 -22.46
C PRO A 10 17.45 39.64 -21.19
N ARG A 11 16.83 38.47 -20.85
CA ARG A 11 16.10 38.26 -19.59
C ARG A 11 17.07 38.24 -18.41
N PRO A 12 16.70 38.81 -17.26
CA PRO A 12 17.52 38.75 -16.06
C PRO A 12 17.61 37.31 -15.55
N GLN A 13 18.83 36.87 -15.29
CA GLN A 13 19.12 35.63 -14.59
C GLN A 13 18.68 35.80 -13.11
N HIS A 14 17.71 35.00 -12.66
CA HIS A 14 17.42 34.84 -11.24
C HIS A 14 18.49 33.96 -10.59
N PRO A 15 19.02 34.36 -9.41
CA PRO A 15 20.00 33.56 -8.69
C PRO A 15 19.36 32.24 -8.25
N ALA A 16 20.13 31.16 -8.37
CA ALA A 16 19.81 29.85 -7.81
C ALA A 16 19.60 30.00 -6.30
N ALA A 17 18.35 29.87 -5.86
CA ALA A 17 18.04 29.76 -4.45
C ALA A 17 18.55 28.40 -3.98
N THR A 18 19.59 28.40 -3.19
CA THR A 18 20.03 27.31 -2.33
C THR A 18 18.91 27.01 -1.36
N PHE A 19 18.19 25.91 -1.61
CA PHE A 19 17.26 25.36 -0.63
C PHE A 19 18.05 24.49 0.37
N GLU A 20 18.74 25.14 1.28
CA GLU A 20 19.06 24.58 2.58
C GLU A 20 18.00 25.05 3.57
N ALA A 21 17.50 24.09 4.32
CA ALA A 21 16.74 24.16 5.55
C ALA A 21 15.26 23.76 5.46
N GLY A 22 14.92 22.71 6.20
CA GLY A 22 13.68 22.61 6.91
C GLY A 22 12.68 21.52 6.54
N ALA A 23 13.11 20.36 6.10
CA ALA A 23 12.28 19.16 6.22
C ALA A 23 12.89 18.19 7.24
N ARG A 24 12.77 18.52 8.52
CA ARG A 24 12.89 17.50 9.57
C ARG A 24 11.71 16.55 9.38
N THR A 25 11.97 15.36 8.87
CA THR A 25 10.96 14.30 8.79
C THR A 25 10.60 13.83 10.19
N MET A 26 9.37 13.43 10.43
CA MET A 26 8.92 12.90 11.73
C MET A 26 9.78 11.71 12.21
N THR A 27 10.48 11.02 11.31
CA THR A 27 11.38 9.90 11.58
C THR A 27 12.76 10.30 12.10
N ASP A 28 13.31 11.44 11.67
CA ASP A 28 14.58 11.96 12.21
C ASP A 28 14.45 12.38 13.69
N ALA A 29 13.24 12.76 14.08
CA ALA A 29 12.95 13.15 15.45
C ALA A 29 12.84 11.93 16.41
N VAL A 30 12.64 10.70 15.94
CA VAL A 30 12.43 9.52 16.81
C VAL A 30 13.75 8.94 17.33
N ASN A 31 14.85 9.01 16.57
CA ASN A 31 16.13 8.44 16.98
C ASN A 31 16.91 9.26 18.05
N THR A 32 16.45 10.48 18.35
CA THR A 32 17.04 11.34 19.41
C THR A 32 16.04 11.66 20.52
N ARG A 33 14.87 10.97 20.56
CA ARG A 33 13.80 11.29 21.52
C ARG A 33 14.06 10.68 22.89
N ALA A 34 13.65 11.44 23.90
CA ALA A 34 13.50 10.95 25.26
C ALA A 34 12.54 9.72 25.27
N PRO A 35 12.72 8.75 26.18
CA PRO A 35 11.89 7.54 26.25
C PRO A 35 10.37 7.82 26.23
N GLU A 36 9.95 8.94 26.81
CA GLU A 36 8.55 9.37 26.90
C GLU A 36 7.90 9.59 25.51
N ALA A 37 8.69 9.85 24.49
CA ALA A 37 8.18 10.01 23.12
C ALA A 37 7.65 8.68 22.50
N PHE A 38 7.95 7.56 23.13
CA PHE A 38 7.46 6.23 22.74
C PHE A 38 6.22 5.82 23.55
N PHE A 39 5.85 6.57 24.60
CA PHE A 39 4.81 6.19 25.54
C PHE A 39 3.44 6.59 25.03
N ALA A 40 2.46 5.73 25.31
CA ALA A 40 1.07 5.99 25.01
C ALA A 40 0.40 6.78 26.14
N ASN A 41 -0.58 7.61 25.79
CA ASN A 41 -1.44 8.27 26.76
C ASN A 41 -2.40 7.25 27.40
N ALA A 42 -2.38 7.19 28.74
CA ALA A 42 -3.20 6.26 29.52
C ALA A 42 -4.59 6.81 29.86
N GLU A 43 -4.83 8.11 29.73
CA GLU A 43 -6.13 8.71 30.07
C GLU A 43 -7.19 8.43 29.01
N ASP A 44 -6.78 8.48 27.73
CA ASP A 44 -7.65 8.19 26.58
C ASP A 44 -6.85 7.46 25.48
N PRO A 45 -6.58 6.17 25.67
CA PRO A 45 -5.70 5.44 24.77
C PRO A 45 -6.30 5.25 23.36
N LEU A 46 -7.61 5.20 23.21
CA LEU A 46 -8.25 4.99 21.92
C LEU A 46 -8.15 6.25 21.05
N HIS A 47 -8.62 7.41 21.57
CA HIS A 47 -8.77 8.62 20.78
C HIS A 47 -7.49 9.47 20.75
N ALA A 48 -6.71 9.48 21.83
CA ALA A 48 -5.54 10.32 22.06
C ALA A 48 -4.29 9.53 22.47
N GLY A 49 -4.20 8.26 22.13
CA GLY A 49 -3.10 7.38 22.56
C GLY A 49 -1.71 7.91 22.17
N PHE A 50 -1.60 8.59 21.02
CA PHE A 50 -0.40 9.32 20.59
C PHE A 50 -0.80 10.63 19.94
N ALA A 51 0.10 11.63 19.97
CA ALA A 51 -0.14 12.93 19.35
C ALA A 51 -0.37 12.86 17.83
N ALA A 52 0.25 11.88 17.16
CA ALA A 52 0.07 11.61 15.73
C ALA A 52 0.44 10.18 15.39
N LYS A 53 -0.02 9.68 14.25
CA LYS A 53 0.45 8.39 13.70
C LYS A 53 1.94 8.48 13.35
N ALA A 54 2.74 7.52 13.84
CA ALA A 54 4.19 7.51 13.61
C ALA A 54 4.57 7.20 12.15
N ALA A 55 3.73 6.45 11.46
CA ALA A 55 3.90 6.08 10.05
C ALA A 55 2.55 5.78 9.40
N ILE A 56 2.50 5.75 8.07
CA ILE A 56 1.35 5.25 7.30
C ILE A 56 1.44 3.73 7.17
N HIS A 57 2.64 3.23 6.91
CA HIS A 57 2.97 1.81 6.89
C HIS A 57 4.22 1.59 7.73
N SER A 58 4.17 0.64 8.64
CA SER A 58 5.32 0.28 9.47
C SER A 58 6.35 -0.50 8.66
N GLY A 59 7.64 -0.29 8.97
CA GLY A 59 8.71 -1.04 8.33
C GLY A 59 10.11 -0.61 8.73
N PRO A 60 11.09 -1.52 8.62
CA PRO A 60 12.46 -1.28 9.10
C PRO A 60 13.31 -0.35 8.19
N GLY A 61 12.80 0.07 7.03
CA GLY A 61 13.56 0.90 6.09
C GLY A 61 14.74 0.17 5.43
N GLY A 62 15.59 0.92 4.69
CA GLY A 62 16.76 0.38 3.99
C GLY A 62 17.69 1.48 3.46
N MET A 63 18.79 1.09 2.78
CA MET A 63 19.78 2.01 2.20
C MET A 63 19.53 2.13 0.68
N PRO A 64 19.21 3.33 0.15
CA PRO A 64 18.78 3.51 -1.24
C PRO A 64 19.94 3.53 -2.23
N LYS A 65 19.68 2.98 -3.43
CA LYS A 65 20.38 3.22 -4.68
C LYS A 65 19.37 3.76 -5.68
N LEU A 66 19.78 4.59 -6.62
CA LEU A 66 18.91 5.25 -7.57
C LEU A 66 19.34 4.96 -9.02
N GLY A 67 18.40 5.08 -9.95
CA GLY A 67 18.66 5.05 -11.38
C GLY A 67 19.44 3.81 -11.84
N GLU A 68 20.55 4.03 -12.57
CA GLU A 68 21.36 2.94 -13.14
C GLU A 68 21.95 2.00 -12.09
N ASP A 69 22.38 2.50 -10.92
CA ASP A 69 22.89 1.70 -9.84
C ASP A 69 21.81 0.79 -9.23
N ALA A 70 20.58 1.29 -9.16
CA ALA A 70 19.44 0.48 -8.75
C ALA A 70 19.14 -0.63 -9.76
N ARG A 71 19.18 -0.33 -11.06
CA ARG A 71 18.94 -1.32 -12.13
C ARG A 71 20.00 -2.43 -12.13
N LYS A 72 21.29 -2.08 -12.09
CA LYS A 72 22.39 -3.06 -12.00
C LYS A 72 22.30 -3.94 -10.75
N ALA A 73 21.97 -3.33 -9.60
CA ALA A 73 21.80 -4.07 -8.37
C ALA A 73 20.59 -5.02 -8.41
N LEU A 74 19.47 -4.58 -8.98
CA LEU A 74 18.29 -5.42 -9.17
C LEU A 74 18.58 -6.58 -10.13
N GLU A 75 19.29 -6.33 -11.21
CA GLU A 75 19.71 -7.37 -12.16
C GLU A 75 20.51 -8.47 -11.48
N ALA A 76 21.51 -8.10 -10.65
CA ALA A 76 22.31 -9.06 -9.89
C ALA A 76 21.48 -9.86 -8.86
N LEU A 77 20.39 -9.27 -8.32
CA LEU A 77 19.46 -9.99 -7.44
C LEU A 77 18.62 -11.02 -8.19
N TYR A 78 18.27 -10.74 -9.46
CA TYR A 78 17.48 -11.68 -10.27
C TYR A 78 18.25 -12.94 -10.68
N ASP A 79 19.58 -12.95 -10.58
CA ASP A 79 20.40 -14.15 -10.81
C ASP A 79 20.48 -15.09 -9.58
N ARG A 80 19.93 -14.65 -8.44
CA ARG A 80 19.90 -15.43 -7.20
C ARG A 80 18.57 -16.17 -7.06
N PRO A 81 18.58 -17.47 -6.70
CA PRO A 81 17.34 -18.19 -6.45
C PRO A 81 16.64 -17.66 -5.19
N ARG A 82 15.32 -17.64 -5.25
CA ARG A 82 14.47 -17.40 -4.07
C ARG A 82 14.34 -18.68 -3.25
N THR A 83 14.17 -18.55 -1.95
CA THR A 83 14.09 -19.71 -1.03
C THR A 83 12.82 -19.76 -0.20
N GLY A 84 11.99 -18.71 -0.23
CA GLY A 84 10.82 -18.58 0.62
C GLY A 84 9.51 -18.43 -0.15
N LYS A 85 8.45 -18.13 0.60
CA LYS A 85 7.16 -17.74 0.02
C LYS A 85 7.34 -16.51 -0.87
N THR A 86 6.62 -16.49 -1.98
CA THR A 86 6.75 -15.42 -2.97
C THR A 86 5.41 -14.92 -3.43
N LEU A 87 5.36 -13.62 -3.67
CA LEU A 87 4.26 -12.88 -4.27
C LEU A 87 4.66 -12.34 -5.63
N ALA A 88 3.67 -11.95 -6.44
CA ALA A 88 3.87 -11.10 -7.61
C ALA A 88 2.88 -9.94 -7.57
N TYR A 89 3.34 -8.74 -7.89
CA TYR A 89 2.55 -7.53 -8.00
C TYR A 89 2.58 -7.00 -9.43
N ILE A 90 1.41 -6.85 -10.03
CA ILE A 90 1.22 -6.32 -11.37
C ILE A 90 0.57 -4.94 -11.24
N HIS A 91 1.27 -3.89 -11.64
CA HIS A 91 0.76 -2.53 -11.54
C HIS A 91 0.08 -2.08 -12.82
N VAL A 92 -1.13 -1.56 -12.73
CA VAL A 92 -1.87 -0.97 -13.85
C VAL A 92 -2.09 0.53 -13.58
N PRO A 93 -1.31 1.43 -14.22
CA PRO A 93 -1.20 2.83 -13.82
C PRO A 93 -2.30 3.75 -14.40
N PHE A 94 -3.48 3.24 -14.75
CA PHE A 94 -4.54 3.99 -15.42
C PHE A 94 -5.81 4.06 -14.59
N CYS A 95 -6.48 5.22 -14.62
CA CYS A 95 -7.83 5.41 -14.06
C CYS A 95 -8.65 6.33 -14.96
N GLU A 96 -9.93 6.01 -15.15
CA GLU A 96 -10.88 6.87 -15.88
C GLU A 96 -11.14 8.19 -15.15
N THR A 97 -11.29 8.14 -13.84
CA THR A 97 -11.53 9.32 -13.00
C THR A 97 -10.54 9.38 -11.85
N ARG A 98 -10.13 10.59 -11.48
CA ARG A 98 -9.29 10.83 -10.31
C ARG A 98 -10.13 11.12 -9.07
N CYS A 99 -10.18 10.20 -8.12
CA CYS A 99 -10.75 10.44 -6.80
C CYS A 99 -9.95 11.51 -6.05
N LEU A 100 -10.62 12.37 -5.25
CA LEU A 100 -9.97 13.49 -4.57
C LEU A 100 -8.92 13.04 -3.54
N TYR A 101 -9.13 11.92 -2.87
CA TYR A 101 -8.25 11.39 -1.82
C TYR A 101 -7.10 10.52 -2.36
N CYS A 102 -7.16 10.09 -3.64
CA CYS A 102 -6.25 9.08 -4.16
C CYS A 102 -4.85 9.64 -4.45
N MET A 103 -3.83 8.96 -3.91
CA MET A 103 -2.41 9.22 -4.17
C MET A 103 -1.80 8.28 -5.22
N PHE A 104 -2.53 7.23 -5.61
CA PHE A 104 -2.08 6.21 -6.56
C PHE A 104 -2.36 6.57 -8.02
N TYR A 105 -3.20 7.59 -8.28
CA TYR A 105 -3.47 8.04 -9.64
C TYR A 105 -2.20 8.46 -10.36
N GLN A 106 -1.95 7.86 -11.55
CA GLN A 106 -0.80 8.18 -12.38
C GLN A 106 -1.21 8.73 -13.74
N ASN A 107 -1.92 7.95 -14.54
CA ASN A 107 -2.29 8.32 -15.90
C ASN A 107 -3.81 8.29 -16.10
N PRO A 108 -4.36 9.21 -16.94
CA PRO A 108 -5.74 9.11 -17.38
C PRO A 108 -5.93 7.88 -18.28
N PHE A 109 -7.11 7.29 -18.21
CA PHE A 109 -7.52 6.23 -19.10
C PHE A 109 -7.58 6.74 -20.56
N ARG A 110 -6.99 5.99 -21.46
CA ARG A 110 -7.14 6.08 -22.92
C ARG A 110 -7.00 4.66 -23.46
N GLU A 111 -7.97 4.18 -24.18
CA GLU A 111 -8.06 2.77 -24.59
C GLU A 111 -6.79 2.30 -25.31
N GLU A 112 -6.31 3.07 -26.30
CA GLU A 112 -5.11 2.71 -27.07
C GLU A 112 -3.85 2.66 -26.18
N ALA A 113 -3.75 3.57 -25.21
CA ALA A 113 -2.62 3.61 -24.28
C ALA A 113 -2.64 2.42 -23.30
N VAL A 114 -3.83 2.03 -22.84
CA VAL A 114 -4.01 0.87 -21.97
C VAL A 114 -3.66 -0.41 -22.71
N SER A 115 -4.14 -0.59 -23.95
CA SER A 115 -3.85 -1.78 -24.76
C SER A 115 -2.38 -1.86 -25.19
N ALA A 116 -1.76 -0.73 -25.53
CA ALA A 116 -0.31 -0.68 -25.78
C ALA A 116 0.49 -1.07 -24.53
N TYR A 117 0.07 -0.56 -23.37
CA TYR A 117 0.67 -0.90 -22.09
C TYR A 117 0.55 -2.39 -21.75
N ALA A 118 -0.61 -3.01 -21.99
CA ALA A 118 -0.80 -4.44 -21.76
C ALA A 118 0.21 -5.30 -22.53
N LYS A 119 0.49 -4.95 -23.78
CA LYS A 119 1.50 -5.64 -24.61
C LYS A 119 2.92 -5.48 -24.05
N ARG A 120 3.28 -4.26 -23.63
CA ARG A 120 4.59 -4.00 -23.00
C ARG A 120 4.75 -4.68 -21.66
N LEU A 121 3.67 -4.76 -20.87
CA LEU A 121 3.66 -5.49 -19.60
C LEU A 121 3.91 -6.99 -19.81
N VAL A 122 3.34 -7.59 -20.84
CA VAL A 122 3.62 -8.98 -21.23
C VAL A 122 5.10 -9.17 -21.61
N GLU A 123 5.67 -8.25 -22.34
CA GLU A 123 7.11 -8.27 -22.66
C GLU A 123 7.97 -8.23 -21.39
N GLU A 124 7.62 -7.39 -20.41
CA GLU A 124 8.31 -7.33 -19.11
C GLU A 124 8.21 -8.62 -18.33
N ILE A 125 7.01 -9.22 -18.25
CA ILE A 125 6.79 -10.48 -17.53
C ILE A 125 7.63 -11.60 -18.16
N ARG A 126 7.68 -11.65 -19.49
CA ARG A 126 8.42 -12.67 -20.26
C ARG A 126 9.94 -12.47 -20.18
N MET A 127 10.41 -11.22 -20.21
CA MET A 127 11.82 -10.86 -20.40
C MET A 127 12.78 -11.63 -19.51
N TRP A 128 12.46 -11.78 -18.22
CA TRP A 128 13.33 -12.41 -17.25
C TRP A 128 12.78 -13.73 -16.69
N SER A 129 11.83 -14.36 -17.40
CA SER A 129 11.18 -15.61 -16.97
C SER A 129 12.16 -16.78 -16.78
N GLY A 130 13.30 -16.77 -17.48
CA GLY A 130 14.40 -17.75 -17.31
C GLY A 130 15.35 -17.45 -16.17
N ARG A 131 15.30 -16.26 -15.53
CA ARG A 131 16.22 -15.92 -14.45
C ARG A 131 15.82 -16.56 -13.12
N ALA A 132 16.83 -16.88 -12.29
CA ALA A 132 16.66 -17.62 -11.05
C ALA A 132 15.63 -16.99 -10.11
N ALA A 133 15.65 -15.67 -9.87
CA ALA A 133 14.68 -15.02 -9.00
C ALA A 133 13.23 -15.13 -9.49
N GLN A 134 12.98 -15.18 -10.79
CA GLN A 134 11.62 -15.31 -11.29
C GLN A 134 11.10 -16.76 -11.29
N ASN A 135 12.00 -17.76 -11.45
CA ASN A 135 11.60 -19.14 -11.75
C ASN A 135 11.93 -20.18 -10.66
N SER A 136 12.72 -19.84 -9.64
CA SER A 136 13.29 -20.84 -8.71
C SER A 136 12.34 -21.36 -7.63
N ALA A 137 11.21 -20.68 -7.37
CA ALA A 137 10.27 -21.06 -6.31
C ALA A 137 8.84 -20.66 -6.69
N PRO A 138 7.79 -21.38 -6.18
CA PRO A 138 6.41 -21.08 -6.48
C PRO A 138 5.99 -19.66 -6.06
N VAL A 139 5.13 -19.02 -6.87
CA VAL A 139 4.43 -17.78 -6.55
C VAL A 139 3.09 -18.14 -5.91
N HIS A 140 2.86 -17.69 -4.67
CA HIS A 140 1.70 -18.06 -3.87
C HIS A 140 0.51 -17.12 -4.01
N ALA A 141 0.79 -15.86 -4.40
CA ALA A 141 -0.27 -14.93 -4.79
C ALA A 141 0.23 -13.94 -5.85
N VAL A 142 -0.65 -13.61 -6.78
CA VAL A 142 -0.51 -12.55 -7.78
C VAL A 142 -1.55 -11.48 -7.49
N TYR A 143 -1.15 -10.23 -7.42
CA TYR A 143 -2.05 -9.12 -7.16
C TYR A 143 -1.95 -8.08 -8.28
N PHE A 144 -3.04 -7.89 -9.00
CA PHE A 144 -3.19 -6.80 -9.95
C PHE A 144 -3.76 -5.59 -9.22
N GLY A 145 -2.99 -4.51 -9.16
CA GLY A 145 -3.38 -3.30 -8.42
C GLY A 145 -2.88 -2.01 -9.06
N GLY A 146 -2.97 -0.92 -8.33
CA GLY A 146 -2.41 0.37 -8.68
C GLY A 146 -3.41 1.46 -8.99
N GLY A 147 -3.66 1.77 -10.25
CA GLY A 147 -4.69 2.68 -10.70
C GLY A 147 -6.05 1.99 -10.70
N THR A 148 -6.31 1.23 -11.76
CA THR A 148 -7.54 0.46 -11.91
C THR A 148 -7.29 -0.70 -12.87
N PRO A 149 -6.94 -1.90 -12.40
CA PRO A 149 -6.71 -3.06 -13.28
C PRO A 149 -7.92 -3.43 -14.14
N THR A 150 -9.14 -3.20 -13.67
CA THR A 150 -10.37 -3.37 -14.49
C THR A 150 -10.51 -2.34 -15.63
N ALA A 151 -9.52 -1.45 -15.82
CA ALA A 151 -9.39 -0.61 -17.01
C ALA A 151 -8.98 -1.40 -18.27
N PHE A 152 -8.35 -2.57 -18.11
CA PHE A 152 -8.07 -3.47 -19.24
C PHE A 152 -9.36 -3.90 -19.95
N SER A 153 -9.28 -4.05 -21.27
CA SER A 153 -10.33 -4.74 -22.04
C SER A 153 -10.36 -6.24 -21.70
N PRO A 154 -11.42 -6.97 -22.06
CA PRO A 154 -11.44 -8.44 -21.93
C PRO A 154 -10.25 -9.11 -22.59
N GLU A 155 -9.85 -8.63 -23.79
CA GLU A 155 -8.72 -9.15 -24.56
C GLU A 155 -7.39 -8.87 -23.84
N ASP A 156 -7.20 -7.66 -23.31
CA ASP A 156 -5.99 -7.30 -22.57
C ASP A 156 -5.89 -8.08 -21.25
N LEU A 157 -7.02 -8.32 -20.55
CA LEU A 157 -7.07 -9.18 -19.36
C LEU A 157 -6.61 -10.60 -19.69
N LYS A 158 -7.17 -11.21 -20.75
CA LYS A 158 -6.77 -12.56 -21.22
C LYS A 158 -5.28 -12.59 -21.60
N LEU A 159 -4.79 -11.57 -22.30
CA LEU A 159 -3.41 -11.46 -22.72
C LEU A 159 -2.45 -11.42 -21.51
N VAL A 160 -2.69 -10.54 -20.54
CA VAL A 160 -1.78 -10.37 -19.39
C VAL A 160 -1.88 -11.54 -18.42
N LEU A 161 -3.09 -12.05 -18.14
CA LEU A 161 -3.29 -13.23 -17.29
C LEU A 161 -2.66 -14.48 -17.92
N GLY A 162 -2.76 -14.62 -19.26
CA GLY A 162 -2.07 -15.67 -20.00
C GLY A 162 -0.56 -15.61 -19.82
N ALA A 163 0.04 -14.43 -19.92
CA ALA A 163 1.48 -14.24 -19.69
C ALA A 163 1.90 -14.58 -18.25
N VAL A 164 1.08 -14.20 -17.26
CA VAL A 164 1.32 -14.55 -15.85
C VAL A 164 1.36 -16.07 -15.67
N LYS A 165 0.37 -16.79 -16.20
CA LYS A 165 0.31 -18.28 -16.13
C LYS A 165 1.49 -18.95 -16.87
N GLN A 166 1.93 -18.37 -17.98
CA GLN A 166 2.98 -18.96 -18.81
C GLN A 166 4.39 -18.72 -18.25
N HIS A 167 4.62 -17.54 -17.61
CA HIS A 167 5.98 -17.07 -17.30
C HIS A 167 6.27 -16.95 -15.80
N LEU A 168 5.29 -17.22 -14.92
CA LEU A 168 5.50 -17.31 -13.48
C LEU A 168 5.21 -18.74 -12.99
N PRO A 169 6.05 -19.30 -12.10
CA PRO A 169 5.84 -20.62 -11.52
C PRO A 169 4.76 -20.54 -10.42
N LEU A 170 3.49 -20.47 -10.81
CA LEU A 170 2.38 -20.36 -9.88
C LEU A 170 2.24 -21.61 -9.02
N ALA A 171 1.99 -21.46 -7.73
CA ALA A 171 1.54 -22.55 -6.87
C ALA A 171 0.17 -23.07 -7.34
N ASN A 172 -0.13 -24.35 -7.11
CA ASN A 172 -1.42 -24.95 -7.54
C ASN A 172 -2.62 -24.24 -6.91
N ASP A 173 -2.47 -23.68 -5.72
CA ASP A 173 -3.48 -22.94 -4.97
C ASP A 173 -3.24 -21.43 -5.00
N CYS A 174 -2.49 -20.92 -5.97
CA CYS A 174 -2.13 -19.52 -6.09
C CYS A 174 -3.37 -18.62 -6.05
N GLU A 175 -3.36 -17.62 -5.15
CA GLU A 175 -4.36 -16.56 -5.14
C GLU A 175 -4.06 -15.55 -6.25
N ILE A 176 -4.99 -15.37 -7.19
CA ILE A 176 -4.88 -14.35 -8.25
C ILE A 176 -5.97 -13.31 -8.00
N THR A 177 -5.55 -12.15 -7.47
CA THR A 177 -6.44 -11.04 -7.14
C THR A 177 -6.45 -10.02 -8.27
N LEU A 178 -7.66 -9.63 -8.69
CA LEU A 178 -7.89 -8.47 -9.55
C LEU A 178 -8.53 -7.35 -8.72
N GLU A 179 -7.76 -6.27 -8.51
CA GLU A 179 -8.29 -5.03 -7.92
C GLU A 179 -9.06 -4.24 -8.97
N GLY A 180 -10.11 -3.56 -8.54
CA GLY A 180 -10.87 -2.77 -9.48
C GLY A 180 -11.84 -1.78 -8.87
N ARG A 181 -12.61 -1.19 -9.77
CA ARG A 181 -13.75 -0.34 -9.44
C ARG A 181 -15.01 -1.00 -10.00
N ILE A 182 -16.13 -0.68 -9.37
CA ILE A 182 -17.45 -1.09 -9.89
C ILE A 182 -17.72 -0.47 -11.26
N HIS A 183 -17.30 0.79 -11.43
CA HIS A 183 -17.50 1.55 -12.67
C HIS A 183 -16.83 0.84 -13.86
N ASN A 184 -17.60 0.64 -14.93
CA ASN A 184 -17.17 -0.03 -16.16
C ASN A 184 -16.58 -1.46 -15.96
N PHE A 185 -16.95 -2.12 -14.88
CA PHE A 185 -16.62 -3.54 -14.67
C PHE A 185 -17.75 -4.42 -15.18
N SER A 186 -17.81 -4.60 -16.50
CA SER A 186 -18.85 -5.33 -17.24
C SER A 186 -18.74 -6.84 -17.09
N ASP A 187 -19.78 -7.58 -17.50
CA ASP A 187 -19.83 -9.04 -17.38
C ASP A 187 -18.74 -9.71 -18.23
N ASP A 188 -18.48 -9.22 -19.44
CA ASP A 188 -17.40 -9.72 -20.31
C ASP A 188 -16.00 -9.57 -19.70
N LYS A 189 -15.75 -8.50 -18.94
CA LYS A 189 -14.51 -8.35 -18.17
C LYS A 189 -14.43 -9.30 -16.98
N ILE A 190 -15.55 -9.53 -16.28
CA ILE A 190 -15.62 -10.52 -15.20
C ILE A 190 -15.32 -11.92 -15.76
N GLU A 191 -15.98 -12.30 -16.85
CA GLU A 191 -15.80 -13.58 -17.50
C GLU A 191 -14.36 -13.78 -17.99
N ALA A 192 -13.78 -12.78 -18.67
CA ALA A 192 -12.38 -12.80 -19.09
C ALA A 192 -11.39 -12.96 -17.93
N ALA A 193 -11.67 -12.31 -16.80
CA ALA A 193 -10.86 -12.44 -15.60
C ALA A 193 -10.95 -13.86 -14.99
N LEU A 194 -12.16 -14.39 -14.86
CA LEU A 194 -12.40 -15.75 -14.34
C LEU A 194 -11.76 -16.83 -15.25
N GLU A 195 -11.94 -16.76 -16.57
CA GLU A 195 -11.27 -17.62 -17.54
C GLU A 195 -9.74 -17.50 -17.45
N GLY A 196 -9.26 -16.27 -17.20
CA GLY A 196 -7.86 -15.97 -16.95
C GLY A 196 -7.32 -16.56 -15.63
N GLY A 197 -8.20 -17.07 -14.74
CA GLY A 197 -7.85 -17.73 -13.48
C GLY A 197 -7.83 -16.79 -12.28
N VAL A 198 -8.42 -15.61 -12.40
CA VAL A 198 -8.69 -14.75 -11.23
C VAL A 198 -9.64 -15.51 -10.30
N ASN A 199 -9.24 -15.65 -9.03
CA ASN A 199 -10.00 -16.37 -8.01
C ASN A 199 -10.30 -15.48 -6.79
N ARG A 200 -9.95 -14.19 -6.88
CA ARG A 200 -10.28 -13.15 -5.88
C ARG A 200 -10.46 -11.79 -6.57
N PHE A 201 -11.54 -11.10 -6.26
CA PHE A 201 -11.75 -9.70 -6.62
C PHE A 201 -11.66 -8.81 -5.38
N SER A 202 -10.94 -7.70 -5.46
CA SER A 202 -10.86 -6.66 -4.41
C SER A 202 -11.37 -5.35 -5.00
N LEU A 203 -12.56 -4.93 -4.59
CA LEU A 203 -13.23 -3.81 -5.23
C LEU A 203 -13.34 -2.59 -4.33
N GLY A 204 -12.72 -1.49 -4.76
CA GLY A 204 -12.81 -0.22 -4.06
C GLY A 204 -14.22 0.37 -4.11
N VAL A 205 -15.08 0.03 -3.17
CA VAL A 205 -16.41 0.65 -2.97
C VAL A 205 -16.26 1.96 -2.21
N GLN A 206 -15.54 1.96 -1.12
CA GLN A 206 -15.20 3.06 -0.22
C GLN A 206 -16.36 3.50 0.69
N THR A 207 -17.57 3.65 0.17
CA THR A 207 -18.83 3.92 0.87
C THR A 207 -19.99 3.64 -0.07
N PHE A 208 -21.14 3.24 0.45
CA PHE A 208 -22.37 3.12 -0.31
C PHE A 208 -23.18 4.43 -0.37
N SER A 209 -22.84 5.44 0.45
CA SER A 209 -23.48 6.74 0.42
C SER A 209 -23.22 7.48 -0.89
N SER A 210 -24.26 7.62 -1.74
CA SER A 210 -24.16 8.35 -3.02
C SER A 210 -23.67 9.78 -2.85
N ALA A 211 -24.06 10.47 -1.77
CA ALA A 211 -23.66 11.85 -1.49
C ALA A 211 -22.14 11.95 -1.18
N VAL A 212 -21.62 11.06 -0.31
CA VAL A 212 -20.18 11.02 0.01
C VAL A 212 -19.37 10.61 -1.22
N ARG A 213 -19.83 9.64 -1.99
CA ARG A 213 -19.20 9.21 -3.25
C ARG A 213 -19.06 10.37 -4.24
N GLN A 214 -20.16 11.08 -4.49
CA GLN A 214 -20.19 12.21 -5.43
C GLN A 214 -19.21 13.31 -4.98
N SER A 215 -19.16 13.62 -3.68
CA SER A 215 -18.22 14.62 -3.15
C SER A 215 -16.76 14.21 -3.33
N MET A 216 -16.45 12.90 -3.38
CA MET A 216 -15.12 12.33 -3.64
C MET A 216 -14.85 12.05 -5.13
N ARG A 217 -15.72 12.49 -6.05
CA ARG A 217 -15.64 12.26 -7.50
C ARG A 217 -15.70 10.78 -7.89
N ARG A 218 -16.56 10.02 -7.22
CA ARG A 218 -16.91 8.66 -7.63
C ARG A 218 -18.25 8.68 -8.35
N VAL A 219 -18.31 8.01 -9.50
CA VAL A 219 -19.40 8.17 -10.48
C VAL A 219 -20.67 7.42 -10.05
N ASP A 220 -20.51 6.11 -9.70
CA ASP A 220 -21.68 5.26 -9.48
C ASP A 220 -22.35 5.56 -8.15
N GLY A 221 -23.69 5.53 -8.15
CA GLY A 221 -24.50 5.61 -6.94
C GLY A 221 -24.69 4.25 -6.28
N ARG A 222 -25.37 4.26 -5.11
CA ARG A 222 -25.61 3.10 -4.25
C ARG A 222 -26.17 1.89 -5.01
N ASP A 223 -27.29 2.07 -5.71
CA ASP A 223 -28.02 0.97 -6.35
C ASP A 223 -27.20 0.29 -7.45
N ALA A 224 -26.47 1.08 -8.23
CA ALA A 224 -25.58 0.55 -9.26
C ALA A 224 -24.44 -0.28 -8.66
N ILE A 225 -23.90 0.12 -7.50
CA ILE A 225 -22.86 -0.63 -6.79
C ILE A 225 -23.42 -1.95 -6.27
N ILE A 226 -24.55 -1.90 -5.57
CA ILE A 226 -25.19 -3.09 -5.00
C ILE A 226 -25.50 -4.09 -6.10
N SER A 227 -26.20 -3.65 -7.17
CA SER A 227 -26.55 -4.52 -8.30
C SER A 227 -25.31 -5.15 -8.96
N ARG A 228 -24.22 -4.41 -9.12
CA ARG A 228 -22.98 -4.96 -9.71
C ARG A 228 -22.30 -5.94 -8.78
N LEU A 229 -22.28 -5.71 -7.46
CA LEU A 229 -21.73 -6.64 -6.48
C LEU A 229 -22.55 -7.92 -6.42
N GLU A 230 -23.88 -7.83 -6.38
CA GLU A 230 -24.79 -8.99 -6.42
C GLU A 230 -24.56 -9.82 -7.70
N ARG A 231 -24.41 -9.14 -8.83
CA ARG A 231 -24.09 -9.81 -10.11
C ARG A 231 -22.75 -10.54 -10.05
N LEU A 232 -21.71 -9.91 -9.50
CA LEU A 232 -20.40 -10.51 -9.37
C LEU A 232 -20.40 -11.69 -8.40
N CYS A 233 -21.03 -11.54 -7.22
CA CYS A 233 -21.19 -12.64 -6.26
C CYS A 233 -21.97 -13.81 -6.87
N GLY A 234 -22.94 -13.54 -7.75
CA GLY A 234 -23.74 -14.55 -8.43
C GLY A 234 -22.97 -15.47 -9.38
N TYR A 235 -21.77 -15.12 -9.83
CA TYR A 235 -20.89 -16.04 -10.55
C TYR A 235 -20.36 -17.17 -9.65
N ASP A 236 -20.20 -16.94 -8.36
CA ASP A 236 -19.71 -17.89 -7.34
C ASP A 236 -18.41 -18.64 -7.68
N ASN A 237 -17.56 -18.03 -8.51
CA ASN A 237 -16.31 -18.64 -8.99
C ASN A 237 -15.05 -18.04 -8.37
N ALA A 238 -15.15 -16.91 -7.66
CA ALA A 238 -14.04 -16.22 -7.00
C ALA A 238 -14.49 -15.59 -5.70
N ALA A 239 -13.57 -15.41 -4.76
CA ALA A 239 -13.84 -14.61 -3.55
C ALA A 239 -14.08 -13.14 -3.94
N VAL A 240 -15.12 -12.52 -3.38
CA VAL A 240 -15.46 -11.10 -3.60
C VAL A 240 -15.27 -10.32 -2.31
N VAL A 241 -14.34 -9.38 -2.34
CA VAL A 241 -13.97 -8.52 -1.22
C VAL A 241 -14.15 -7.06 -1.61
N ILE A 242 -14.60 -6.24 -0.68
CA ILE A 242 -14.72 -4.80 -0.91
C ILE A 242 -13.86 -4.00 0.07
N ASP A 243 -13.37 -2.85 -0.40
CA ASP A 243 -12.74 -1.86 0.45
C ASP A 243 -13.75 -0.78 0.84
N LEU A 244 -13.87 -0.51 2.13
CA LEU A 244 -14.57 0.63 2.71
C LEU A 244 -13.56 1.60 3.32
N ILE A 245 -13.88 2.90 3.26
CA ILE A 245 -13.05 3.94 3.88
C ILE A 245 -13.92 4.78 4.82
N TYR A 246 -13.47 4.91 6.07
CA TYR A 246 -14.09 5.79 7.05
C TYR A 246 -13.31 7.09 7.24
N GLY A 247 -14.03 8.14 7.62
CA GLY A 247 -13.48 9.45 7.93
C GLY A 247 -13.52 10.45 6.77
N PHE A 248 -14.32 10.23 5.72
CA PHE A 248 -14.54 11.21 4.66
C PHE A 248 -15.21 12.48 5.21
N PRO A 249 -14.98 13.66 4.58
CA PRO A 249 -15.83 14.82 4.80
C PRO A 249 -17.32 14.47 4.67
N ASN A 250 -18.14 14.95 5.60
CA ASN A 250 -19.60 14.68 5.69
C ASN A 250 -20.00 13.21 5.93
N GLN A 251 -19.07 12.33 6.25
CA GLN A 251 -19.41 10.96 6.66
C GLN A 251 -19.71 10.96 8.16
N THR A 252 -20.96 10.72 8.53
CA THR A 252 -21.40 10.59 9.93
C THR A 252 -21.32 9.14 10.38
N MET A 253 -21.52 8.88 11.68
CA MET A 253 -21.61 7.52 12.22
C MET A 253 -22.77 6.74 11.61
N GLU A 254 -23.90 7.39 11.38
CA GLU A 254 -25.08 6.76 10.76
C GLU A 254 -24.78 6.30 9.32
N VAL A 255 -24.03 7.12 8.55
CA VAL A 255 -23.57 6.75 7.20
C VAL A 255 -22.62 5.55 7.27
N TRP A 256 -21.70 5.56 8.22
CA TRP A 256 -20.77 4.45 8.40
C TRP A 256 -21.48 3.15 8.80
N GLU A 257 -22.40 3.20 9.73
CA GLU A 257 -23.22 2.05 10.14
C GLU A 257 -24.08 1.52 8.98
N ASP A 258 -24.59 2.41 8.11
CA ASP A 258 -25.30 1.99 6.92
C ASP A 258 -24.37 1.30 5.91
N ASP A 259 -23.12 1.79 5.76
CA ASP A 259 -22.09 1.13 4.96
C ASP A 259 -21.80 -0.30 5.49
N LEU A 260 -21.64 -0.46 6.81
CA LEU A 260 -21.40 -1.78 7.44
C LEU A 260 -22.60 -2.72 7.25
N ARG A 261 -23.84 -2.23 7.48
CA ARG A 261 -25.08 -3.02 7.29
C ARG A 261 -25.24 -3.44 5.83
N THR A 262 -24.97 -2.55 4.90
CA THR A 262 -25.06 -2.84 3.47
C THR A 262 -24.05 -3.90 3.08
N ALA A 263 -22.79 -3.78 3.51
CA ALA A 263 -21.77 -4.80 3.27
C ALA A 263 -22.18 -6.16 3.84
N ALA A 264 -22.76 -6.19 5.04
CA ALA A 264 -23.22 -7.43 5.68
C ALA A 264 -24.46 -8.05 5.03
N SER A 265 -25.24 -7.29 4.27
CA SER A 265 -26.42 -7.79 3.54
C SER A 265 -26.08 -8.43 2.20
N LEU A 266 -24.86 -8.23 1.69
CA LEU A 266 -24.40 -8.77 0.41
C LEU A 266 -23.67 -10.10 0.62
N SER A 267 -23.70 -10.96 -0.40
CA SER A 267 -22.99 -12.26 -0.40
C SER A 267 -21.50 -12.10 -0.66
N LEU A 268 -20.83 -11.24 0.11
CA LEU A 268 -19.39 -11.00 0.03
C LEU A 268 -18.61 -12.09 0.77
N ASP A 269 -17.34 -12.26 0.40
CA ASP A 269 -16.41 -13.16 1.10
C ASP A 269 -15.54 -12.41 2.13
N GLY A 270 -15.38 -11.09 1.98
CA GLY A 270 -14.64 -10.26 2.93
C GLY A 270 -14.83 -8.76 2.76
N VAL A 271 -14.38 -8.02 3.76
CA VAL A 271 -14.42 -6.54 3.78
C VAL A 271 -13.15 -5.99 4.40
N ASP A 272 -12.53 -5.02 3.73
CA ASP A 272 -11.47 -4.17 4.28
C ASP A 272 -12.05 -2.82 4.73
N CYS A 273 -11.70 -2.36 5.94
CA CYS A 273 -12.07 -1.04 6.44
C CYS A 273 -10.83 -0.20 6.70
N TYR A 274 -10.61 0.78 5.85
CA TYR A 274 -9.44 1.66 5.92
C TYR A 274 -9.81 3.05 6.47
N GLN A 275 -8.89 3.63 7.23
CA GLN A 275 -9.02 5.02 7.62
C GLN A 275 -8.62 5.95 6.45
N LEU A 276 -9.34 7.04 6.26
CA LEU A 276 -8.96 8.08 5.32
C LEU A 276 -7.69 8.79 5.78
N ASN A 277 -6.68 8.81 4.90
CA ASN A 277 -5.49 9.63 5.08
C ASN A 277 -5.56 10.85 4.15
N VAL A 278 -5.58 12.05 4.73
CA VAL A 278 -5.56 13.31 3.97
C VAL A 278 -4.11 13.77 3.81
N PHE A 279 -3.54 13.54 2.64
CA PHE A 279 -2.19 13.97 2.32
C PHE A 279 -2.17 15.46 1.96
N GLU A 280 -1.24 16.22 2.50
CA GLU A 280 -1.13 17.68 2.34
C GLU A 280 -1.22 18.16 0.89
N LYS A 281 -0.58 17.45 -0.05
CA LYS A 281 -0.58 17.79 -1.49
C LYS A 281 -1.70 17.10 -2.30
N SER A 282 -2.62 16.40 -1.63
CA SER A 282 -3.74 15.73 -2.31
C SER A 282 -4.75 16.76 -2.86
N PRO A 283 -5.54 16.38 -3.89
CA PRO A 283 -6.67 17.22 -4.29
C PRO A 283 -7.67 17.45 -3.15
N LEU A 284 -7.89 16.44 -2.28
CA LEU A 284 -8.79 16.54 -1.14
C LEU A 284 -8.33 17.62 -0.16
N ALA A 285 -7.04 17.64 0.23
CA ALA A 285 -6.51 18.67 1.13
C ALA A 285 -6.71 20.08 0.55
N ARG A 286 -6.53 20.26 -0.75
CA ARG A 286 -6.78 21.56 -1.43
C ARG A 286 -8.26 21.95 -1.44
N PHE A 287 -9.17 20.99 -1.58
CA PHE A 287 -10.61 21.26 -1.55
C PHE A 287 -11.06 21.68 -0.14
N ILE A 288 -10.53 21.03 0.89
CA ILE A 288 -10.75 21.39 2.30
C ILE A 288 -10.19 22.81 2.59
N ALA A 289 -8.93 23.04 2.26
CA ALA A 289 -8.26 24.32 2.50
C ALA A 289 -8.95 25.52 1.81
N ASN A 290 -9.59 25.27 0.66
CA ASN A 290 -10.35 26.29 -0.09
C ASN A 290 -11.83 26.38 0.32
N GLY A 291 -12.24 25.70 1.38
CA GLY A 291 -13.62 25.72 1.90
C GLY A 291 -14.65 25.04 0.97
N LYS A 292 -14.22 24.27 -0.03
CA LYS A 292 -15.12 23.54 -0.94
C LYS A 292 -15.67 22.25 -0.34
N LEU A 293 -14.98 21.72 0.66
CA LEU A 293 -15.40 20.58 1.48
C LEU A 293 -15.09 20.90 2.94
N PRO A 294 -15.90 20.40 3.88
CA PRO A 294 -15.56 20.48 5.30
C PRO A 294 -14.32 19.61 5.60
N ASN A 295 -13.81 19.73 6.82
CA ASN A 295 -12.73 18.87 7.28
C ASN A 295 -13.12 17.40 7.22
N ALA A 296 -12.14 16.54 6.94
CA ALA A 296 -12.27 15.11 7.19
C ALA A 296 -12.36 14.84 8.71
N ALA A 297 -12.85 13.67 9.09
CA ALA A 297 -12.86 13.26 10.48
C ALA A 297 -11.47 13.38 11.12
N ASP A 298 -11.42 13.87 12.34
CA ASP A 298 -10.20 13.91 13.15
C ASP A 298 -9.80 12.52 13.66
N THR A 299 -8.76 12.45 14.49
CA THR A 299 -8.25 11.20 15.01
C THR A 299 -9.26 10.51 15.93
N ALA A 300 -9.97 11.28 16.78
CA ALA A 300 -10.94 10.74 17.73
C ALA A 300 -12.15 10.14 17.01
N LEU A 301 -12.77 10.88 16.09
CA LEU A 301 -13.90 10.37 15.31
C LEU A 301 -13.53 9.16 14.44
N LYS A 302 -12.29 9.12 13.89
CA LYS A 302 -11.81 7.93 13.18
C LYS A 302 -11.62 6.74 14.08
N ALA A 303 -11.25 6.94 15.34
CA ALA A 303 -11.16 5.89 16.33
C ALA A 303 -12.55 5.30 16.66
N ASP A 304 -13.57 6.16 16.74
CA ASP A 304 -14.98 5.72 16.92
C ASP A 304 -15.45 4.89 15.73
N PHE A 305 -15.21 5.32 14.49
CA PHE A 305 -15.53 4.54 13.29
C PHE A 305 -14.84 3.18 13.29
N PHE A 306 -13.57 3.14 13.67
CA PHE A 306 -12.81 1.90 13.77
C PHE A 306 -13.39 0.97 14.84
N ALA A 307 -13.62 1.47 16.06
CA ALA A 307 -14.18 0.70 17.16
C ALA A 307 -15.56 0.13 16.79
N ARG A 308 -16.40 0.95 16.14
CA ARG A 308 -17.72 0.51 15.66
C ARG A 308 -17.63 -0.58 14.60
N SER A 309 -16.64 -0.53 13.70
CA SER A 309 -16.41 -1.62 12.73
C SER A 309 -16.05 -2.92 13.42
N VAL A 310 -15.14 -2.87 14.41
CA VAL A 310 -14.72 -4.04 15.19
C VAL A 310 -15.90 -4.65 15.94
N GLU A 311 -16.69 -3.82 16.61
CA GLU A 311 -17.89 -4.25 17.33
C GLU A 311 -18.88 -4.90 16.37
N TYR A 312 -19.23 -4.21 15.28
CA TYR A 312 -20.23 -4.66 14.32
C TYR A 312 -19.89 -6.03 13.73
N PHE A 313 -18.69 -6.19 13.19
CA PHE A 313 -18.31 -7.45 12.56
C PHE A 313 -18.04 -8.58 13.56
N THR A 314 -17.67 -8.25 14.80
CA THR A 314 -17.59 -9.24 15.89
C THR A 314 -18.99 -9.79 16.23
N LEU A 315 -20.00 -8.92 16.31
CA LEU A 315 -21.40 -9.33 16.54
C LEU A 315 -21.97 -10.15 15.36
N GLN A 316 -21.48 -9.92 14.13
CA GLN A 316 -21.82 -10.75 12.97
C GLN A 316 -21.04 -12.06 12.92
N ASN A 317 -20.15 -12.32 13.88
CA ASN A 317 -19.26 -13.48 13.93
C ASN A 317 -18.37 -13.62 12.69
N TRP A 318 -17.93 -12.49 12.13
CA TRP A 318 -17.00 -12.49 11.01
C TRP A 318 -15.58 -12.75 11.48
N HIS A 319 -14.83 -13.51 10.67
CA HIS A 319 -13.47 -13.89 10.99
C HIS A 319 -12.50 -12.74 10.73
N ARG A 320 -11.77 -12.27 11.75
CA ARG A 320 -10.82 -11.19 11.61
C ARG A 320 -9.47 -11.70 11.09
N LEU A 321 -9.05 -11.26 9.92
CA LEU A 321 -7.81 -11.66 9.25
C LEU A 321 -6.64 -10.71 9.53
N SER A 322 -6.93 -9.44 9.76
CA SER A 322 -5.96 -8.43 10.21
C SER A 322 -6.68 -7.28 10.94
N ASN A 323 -5.94 -6.26 11.36
CA ASN A 323 -6.56 -5.12 12.05
C ASN A 323 -7.64 -4.40 11.22
N ASN A 324 -7.57 -4.48 9.89
CA ASN A 324 -8.49 -3.78 8.99
C ASN A 324 -9.32 -4.72 8.11
N HIS A 325 -9.12 -6.04 8.19
CA HIS A 325 -9.70 -7.00 7.26
C HIS A 325 -10.52 -8.06 7.97
N TRP A 326 -11.74 -8.29 7.48
CA TRP A 326 -12.65 -9.34 7.95
C TRP A 326 -13.02 -10.27 6.81
N GLY A 327 -12.87 -11.58 7.03
CA GLY A 327 -13.37 -12.64 6.17
C GLY A 327 -14.74 -13.12 6.65
N ILE A 328 -15.65 -13.35 5.73
CA ILE A 328 -16.99 -13.85 5.98
C ILE A 328 -17.03 -15.35 5.72
N THR A 329 -16.33 -15.78 4.69
CA THR A 329 -16.22 -17.18 4.27
C THR A 329 -14.77 -17.65 4.29
N ALA A 330 -14.55 -18.99 4.25
CA ALA A 330 -13.22 -19.58 4.15
C ALA A 330 -12.58 -19.37 2.74
N ARG A 331 -13.30 -18.80 1.78
CA ARG A 331 -12.77 -18.44 0.45
C ARG A 331 -11.88 -17.21 0.52
N GLU A 332 -12.13 -16.28 1.46
CA GLU A 332 -11.25 -15.15 1.71
C GLU A 332 -10.02 -15.60 2.51
N ARG A 333 -8.91 -15.79 1.81
CA ARG A 333 -7.63 -16.22 2.39
C ARG A 333 -6.67 -15.07 2.61
N ASN A 334 -6.85 -13.97 1.88
CA ASN A 334 -6.02 -12.77 1.95
C ASN A 334 -4.51 -13.05 1.87
N ILE A 335 -4.10 -14.00 1.01
CA ILE A 335 -2.72 -14.51 0.96
C ILE A 335 -1.75 -13.40 0.59
N TYR A 336 -2.09 -12.57 -0.43
CA TYR A 336 -1.22 -11.49 -0.86
C TYR A 336 -0.91 -10.52 0.27
N ASN A 337 -1.93 -10.01 0.98
CA ASN A 337 -1.74 -9.03 2.05
C ASN A 337 -1.04 -9.65 3.27
N ALA A 338 -1.42 -10.87 3.65
CA ALA A 338 -0.81 -11.58 4.78
C ALA A 338 0.68 -11.83 4.56
N LEU A 339 1.06 -12.37 3.40
CA LEU A 339 2.46 -12.60 3.05
C LEU A 339 3.21 -11.29 2.75
N GLY A 340 2.56 -10.30 2.15
CA GLY A 340 3.14 -8.99 1.86
C GLY A 340 3.64 -8.25 3.09
N LYS A 341 2.98 -8.46 4.23
CA LYS A 341 3.39 -7.93 5.54
C LYS A 341 4.56 -8.69 6.15
N SER A 342 4.79 -9.92 5.74
CA SER A 342 5.92 -10.76 6.19
C SER A 342 7.21 -10.42 5.44
N ALA A 343 8.28 -11.17 5.70
CA ALA A 343 9.58 -11.04 5.05
C ALA A 343 9.68 -11.78 3.69
N CYS A 344 8.57 -12.09 3.03
CA CYS A 344 8.57 -12.81 1.75
C CYS A 344 9.04 -11.93 0.58
N ASP A 345 9.47 -12.58 -0.50
CA ASP A 345 9.77 -11.90 -1.76
C ASP A 345 8.49 -11.50 -2.49
N CYS A 346 8.58 -10.42 -3.27
CA CYS A 346 7.52 -9.93 -4.13
C CYS A 346 8.12 -9.51 -5.47
N LEU A 347 7.85 -10.29 -6.52
CA LEU A 347 8.18 -9.91 -7.89
C LEU A 347 7.27 -8.76 -8.32
N ALA A 348 7.82 -7.74 -8.97
CA ALA A 348 7.05 -6.59 -9.40
C ALA A 348 7.15 -6.39 -10.91
N PHE A 349 6.01 -6.04 -11.53
CA PHE A 349 5.87 -5.80 -12.96
C PHE A 349 4.99 -4.59 -13.20
N GLY A 350 5.37 -3.78 -14.17
CA GLY A 350 4.63 -2.62 -14.62
C GLY A 350 5.15 -1.29 -14.08
N CYS A 351 4.75 -0.24 -14.76
CA CYS A 351 5.15 1.14 -14.51
C CYS A 351 4.69 1.61 -13.11
N GLY A 352 5.64 1.85 -12.21
CA GLY A 352 5.38 2.25 -10.83
C GLY A 352 5.17 1.09 -9.85
N ALA A 353 5.36 -0.17 -10.27
CA ALA A 353 5.26 -1.33 -9.40
C ALA A 353 6.33 -1.33 -8.31
N GLY A 354 5.96 -1.71 -7.09
CA GLY A 354 6.89 -1.94 -5.98
C GLY A 354 7.10 -3.43 -5.73
N GLY A 355 8.34 -3.82 -5.43
CA GLY A 355 8.70 -5.20 -5.18
C GLY A 355 9.74 -5.39 -4.07
N ARG A 356 10.07 -6.65 -3.79
CA ARG A 356 11.08 -7.03 -2.81
C ARG A 356 11.72 -8.37 -3.18
N ILE A 357 13.05 -8.43 -3.17
CA ILE A 357 13.82 -9.67 -3.40
C ILE A 357 14.99 -9.73 -2.41
N GLY A 358 15.09 -10.80 -1.65
CA GLY A 358 16.15 -10.99 -0.66
C GLY A 358 16.23 -9.86 0.36
N GLY A 359 15.10 -9.35 0.82
CA GLY A 359 15.00 -8.20 1.71
C GLY A 359 15.19 -6.82 1.05
N HIS A 360 15.71 -6.76 -0.18
CA HIS A 360 15.85 -5.51 -0.93
C HIS A 360 14.50 -5.05 -1.46
N SER A 361 14.06 -3.87 -1.07
CA SER A 361 12.86 -3.24 -1.62
C SER A 361 13.21 -2.41 -2.84
N PHE A 362 12.38 -2.46 -3.88
CA PHE A 362 12.60 -1.68 -5.10
C PHE A 362 11.28 -1.16 -5.66
N MET A 363 11.37 -0.15 -6.52
CA MET A 363 10.23 0.41 -7.23
C MET A 363 10.61 0.70 -8.68
N MET A 364 9.70 0.38 -9.60
CA MET A 364 9.84 0.67 -11.02
C MET A 364 9.60 2.14 -11.31
N GLU A 365 10.10 2.62 -12.45
CA GLU A 365 9.83 3.98 -12.96
C GLU A 365 8.33 4.25 -13.00
N ARG A 366 7.95 5.46 -12.59
CA ARG A 366 6.55 5.91 -12.59
C ARG A 366 6.18 6.69 -13.87
N GLY A 367 7.15 7.18 -14.60
CA GLY A 367 6.97 7.77 -15.91
C GLY A 367 6.76 6.66 -16.94
N LEU A 368 5.62 6.67 -17.64
CA LEU A 368 5.29 5.61 -18.61
C LEU A 368 6.37 5.54 -19.72
N LYS A 369 6.77 6.69 -20.25
CA LYS A 369 7.81 6.75 -21.29
C LYS A 369 9.17 6.24 -20.78
N ASP A 370 9.61 6.67 -19.59
CA ASP A 370 10.88 6.24 -19.02
C ASP A 370 10.89 4.74 -18.75
N TRP A 371 9.75 4.20 -18.27
CA TRP A 371 9.57 2.77 -18.06
C TRP A 371 9.68 2.00 -19.40
N GLU A 372 9.03 2.47 -20.48
CA GLU A 372 9.09 1.85 -21.82
C GLU A 372 10.48 1.94 -22.43
N ASP A 373 11.15 3.09 -22.33
CA ASP A 373 12.47 3.31 -22.89
C ASP A 373 13.51 2.36 -22.26
N ILE A 374 13.48 2.16 -20.93
CA ILE A 374 14.38 1.25 -20.24
C ILE A 374 14.05 -0.22 -20.55
N LEU A 375 12.77 -0.56 -20.60
CA LEU A 375 12.31 -1.90 -20.95
C LEU A 375 12.78 -2.30 -22.35
N SER A 376 12.73 -1.37 -23.31
CA SER A 376 13.20 -1.56 -24.69
C SER A 376 14.70 -1.87 -24.79
N GLN A 377 15.48 -1.54 -23.76
CA GLN A 377 16.91 -1.86 -23.63
C GLN A 377 17.16 -3.23 -22.99
N GLY A 378 16.12 -4.01 -22.70
CA GLY A 378 16.22 -5.33 -22.05
C GLY A 378 16.48 -5.28 -20.55
N MET A 379 16.27 -4.13 -19.89
CA MET A 379 16.49 -3.93 -18.46
C MET A 379 15.17 -3.82 -17.70
N LYS A 380 15.16 -4.27 -16.43
CA LYS A 380 14.06 -3.95 -15.51
C LYS A 380 14.12 -2.45 -15.16
N PRO A 381 13.00 -1.72 -15.33
CA PRO A 381 13.00 -0.26 -15.21
C PRO A 381 12.92 0.19 -13.73
N ALA A 382 13.89 -0.22 -12.90
CA ALA A 382 13.97 0.19 -11.52
C ALA A 382 14.43 1.65 -11.38
N ALA A 383 13.60 2.48 -10.76
CA ALA A 383 13.94 3.83 -10.37
C ALA A 383 14.77 3.86 -9.09
N PHE A 384 14.52 2.89 -8.21
CA PHE A 384 15.04 2.87 -6.86
C PHE A 384 15.14 1.43 -6.35
N LEU A 385 16.19 1.17 -5.53
CA LEU A 385 16.38 -0.07 -4.79
C LEU A 385 16.97 0.26 -3.42
N ALA A 386 16.40 -0.29 -2.34
CA ALA A 386 16.92 -0.17 -0.98
C ALA A 386 17.42 -1.51 -0.47
N ALA A 387 18.68 -1.56 -0.06
CA ALA A 387 19.23 -2.72 0.61
C ALA A 387 18.67 -2.83 2.05
N PRO A 388 18.41 -4.07 2.55
CA PRO A 388 17.95 -4.26 3.92
C PRO A 388 19.00 -3.79 4.94
N LYS A 389 18.52 -3.18 6.03
CA LYS A 389 19.33 -2.88 7.20
C LYS A 389 19.71 -4.16 7.96
N PRO A 390 20.73 -4.15 8.84
CA PRO A 390 20.94 -5.21 9.81
C PRO A 390 19.64 -5.51 10.58
N ASN A 391 19.43 -6.77 10.93
CA ASN A 391 18.23 -7.23 11.64
C ASN A 391 16.88 -7.01 10.91
N TRP A 392 16.90 -6.71 9.61
CA TRP A 392 15.69 -6.42 8.81
C TRP A 392 14.64 -7.54 8.93
N HIS A 393 15.02 -8.81 8.87
CA HIS A 393 14.10 -9.96 8.98
C HIS A 393 13.42 -10.03 10.36
N LEU A 394 14.19 -9.80 11.44
CA LEU A 394 13.67 -9.75 12.79
C LEU A 394 12.65 -8.61 12.94
N LEU A 395 13.05 -7.40 12.57
CA LEU A 395 12.17 -6.21 12.66
C LEU A 395 10.93 -6.35 11.78
N ARG A 396 11.06 -6.91 10.58
CA ARG A 396 9.92 -7.18 9.71
C ARG A 396 8.95 -8.20 10.31
N THR A 397 9.47 -9.21 11.02
CA THR A 397 8.62 -10.18 11.73
C THR A 397 7.84 -9.53 12.86
N ILE A 398 8.47 -8.63 13.63
CA ILE A 398 7.78 -7.82 14.66
C ILE A 398 6.66 -7.01 14.03
N SER A 399 6.93 -6.28 12.95
CA SER A 399 5.93 -5.50 12.24
C SER A 399 4.76 -6.36 11.74
N SER A 400 5.03 -7.53 11.19
CA SER A 400 4.02 -8.48 10.71
C SER A 400 3.12 -9.00 11.84
N ASP A 401 3.71 -9.40 12.96
CA ASP A 401 2.97 -9.86 14.13
C ASP A 401 2.07 -8.75 14.69
N MET A 402 2.60 -7.53 14.84
CA MET A 402 1.84 -6.37 15.31
C MET A 402 0.67 -6.02 14.38
N GLU A 403 0.82 -6.14 13.06
CA GLU A 403 -0.27 -5.91 12.12
C GLU A 403 -1.36 -7.01 12.19
N SER A 404 -1.00 -8.17 12.70
CA SER A 404 -1.96 -9.27 12.95
C SER A 404 -2.65 -9.18 14.33
N GLY A 405 -2.36 -8.13 15.11
CA GLY A 405 -3.03 -7.84 16.39
C GLY A 405 -2.32 -8.37 17.64
N ALA A 406 -1.19 -9.07 17.52
CA ALA A 406 -0.44 -9.59 18.66
C ALA A 406 1.03 -9.84 18.31
N VAL A 407 1.93 -9.74 19.29
CA VAL A 407 3.37 -10.04 19.11
C VAL A 407 3.89 -10.94 20.21
N ASN A 408 4.77 -11.90 19.86
CA ASN A 408 5.48 -12.77 20.80
C ASN A 408 6.99 -12.58 20.61
N LEU A 409 7.58 -11.65 21.36
CA LEU A 409 8.99 -11.32 21.24
C LEU A 409 9.92 -12.43 21.75
N SER A 410 9.49 -13.20 22.72
CA SER A 410 10.24 -14.39 23.18
C SER A 410 10.37 -15.44 22.07
N ARG A 411 9.29 -15.68 21.29
CA ARG A 411 9.34 -16.55 20.10
C ARG A 411 10.26 -16.00 19.03
N ILE A 412 10.09 -14.71 18.70
CA ILE A 412 10.92 -14.03 17.69
C ILE A 412 12.38 -14.06 18.10
N GLY A 413 12.68 -13.74 19.36
CA GLY A 413 14.05 -13.78 19.91
C GLY A 413 14.72 -15.15 19.77
N ARG A 414 13.99 -16.24 20.04
CA ARG A 414 14.50 -17.61 19.84
C ARG A 414 14.80 -17.90 18.36
N VAL A 415 13.92 -17.49 17.45
CA VAL A 415 14.08 -17.72 16.00
C VAL A 415 15.33 -17.00 15.45
N PHE A 416 15.59 -15.79 15.92
CA PHE A 416 16.68 -14.93 15.41
C PHE A 416 17.93 -14.92 16.30
N GLY A 417 17.99 -15.74 17.36
CA GLY A 417 19.16 -15.84 18.24
C GLY A 417 19.34 -14.63 19.17
N VAL A 418 18.30 -13.87 19.45
CA VAL A 418 18.31 -12.69 20.34
C VAL A 418 17.44 -13.00 21.57
N SER A 419 17.96 -13.83 22.49
CA SER A 419 17.19 -14.32 23.66
C SER A 419 16.70 -13.21 24.61
N SER A 420 17.37 -12.06 24.63
CA SER A 420 17.01 -10.87 25.43
C SER A 420 15.95 -9.97 24.80
N LEU A 421 15.38 -10.31 23.64
CA LEU A 421 14.50 -9.42 22.87
C LEU A 421 13.28 -8.95 23.66
N GLU A 422 12.64 -9.86 24.40
CA GLU A 422 11.50 -9.56 25.30
C GLU A 422 11.93 -8.58 26.41
N ALA A 423 13.06 -8.85 27.07
CA ALA A 423 13.58 -7.99 28.12
C ALA A 423 13.96 -6.58 27.63
N MET A 424 14.52 -6.47 26.42
CA MET A 424 14.82 -5.18 25.80
C MET A 424 13.57 -4.36 25.54
N ALA A 425 12.45 -5.00 25.20
CA ALA A 425 11.19 -4.33 24.91
C ALA A 425 10.34 -4.07 26.16
N GLU A 426 10.56 -4.79 27.25
CA GLU A 426 9.68 -4.80 28.42
C GLU A 426 9.40 -3.41 29.02
N PRO A 427 10.34 -2.45 29.11
CA PRO A 427 10.01 -1.11 29.62
C PRO A 427 8.92 -0.41 28.80
N LEU A 428 8.96 -0.58 27.47
CA LEU A 428 7.97 -0.01 26.56
C LEU A 428 6.66 -0.80 26.60
N LEU A 429 6.73 -2.12 26.57
CA LEU A 429 5.56 -2.98 26.59
C LEU A 429 4.77 -2.86 27.92
N ALA A 430 5.47 -2.68 29.05
CA ALA A 430 4.84 -2.43 30.33
C ALA A 430 4.03 -1.13 30.31
N GLN A 431 4.63 -0.04 29.83
CA GLN A 431 3.93 1.23 29.69
C GLN A 431 2.72 1.14 28.76
N TRP A 432 2.83 0.42 27.64
CA TRP A 432 1.69 0.22 26.74
C TRP A 432 0.59 -0.66 27.34
N ARG A 433 0.91 -1.61 28.21
CA ARG A 433 -0.10 -2.37 28.98
C ARG A 433 -0.80 -1.47 29.98
N ASP A 434 -0.03 -0.70 30.75
CA ASP A 434 -0.57 0.24 31.74
C ASP A 434 -1.45 1.32 31.09
N ALA A 435 -1.10 1.73 29.88
CA ALA A 435 -1.91 2.65 29.07
C ALA A 435 -3.11 1.98 28.36
N GLY A 436 -3.35 0.69 28.52
CA GLY A 436 -4.49 0.01 27.89
C GLY A 436 -4.38 -0.25 26.39
N MET A 437 -3.16 -0.17 25.83
CA MET A 437 -2.90 -0.52 24.43
C MET A 437 -2.75 -2.03 24.21
N LEU A 438 -2.20 -2.72 25.18
CA LEU A 438 -1.89 -4.16 25.11
C LEU A 438 -2.41 -4.91 26.32
N GLU A 439 -2.66 -6.20 26.14
CA GLU A 439 -2.87 -7.17 27.21
C GLU A 439 -1.83 -8.28 27.10
N LYS A 440 -1.33 -8.78 28.24
CA LYS A 440 -0.44 -9.95 28.25
C LYS A 440 -1.27 -11.23 28.40
N ARG A 441 -1.12 -12.15 27.43
CA ARG A 441 -1.75 -13.48 27.43
C ARG A 441 -0.68 -14.56 27.22
N GLY A 442 -0.19 -15.12 28.30
CA GLY A 442 1.04 -15.97 28.25
C GLY A 442 2.23 -15.18 27.74
N ASP A 443 2.89 -15.69 26.69
CA ASP A 443 4.03 -15.01 26.03
C ASP A 443 3.60 -13.99 24.97
N TRP A 444 2.31 -13.80 24.74
CA TRP A 444 1.80 -12.88 23.74
C TRP A 444 1.39 -11.54 24.34
N HIS A 445 1.77 -10.46 23.64
CA HIS A 445 1.23 -9.13 23.85
C HIS A 445 0.15 -8.90 22.80
N VAL A 446 -1.12 -8.95 23.23
CA VAL A 446 -2.30 -8.85 22.38
C VAL A 446 -2.81 -7.42 22.41
N GLN A 447 -3.10 -6.86 21.26
CA GLN A 447 -3.62 -5.50 21.14
C GLN A 447 -5.08 -5.43 21.62
N THR A 448 -5.39 -4.44 22.46
CA THR A 448 -6.77 -4.00 22.74
C THR A 448 -7.36 -3.30 21.52
N ILE A 449 -8.61 -2.85 21.57
CA ILE A 449 -9.19 -2.02 20.49
C ILE A 449 -8.36 -0.75 20.27
N ALA A 450 -7.89 -0.11 21.34
CA ALA A 450 -7.00 1.03 21.25
C ALA A 450 -5.67 0.67 20.55
N GLY A 451 -5.03 -0.40 20.99
CA GLY A 451 -3.80 -0.90 20.36
C GLY A 451 -3.98 -1.24 18.88
N GLN A 452 -5.09 -1.82 18.51
CA GLN A 452 -5.43 -2.15 17.11
C GLN A 452 -5.63 -0.90 16.25
N TYR A 453 -6.28 0.14 16.77
CA TYR A 453 -6.42 1.41 16.07
C TYR A 453 -5.05 2.08 15.85
N TRP A 454 -4.14 1.97 16.81
CA TRP A 454 -2.80 2.53 16.77
C TRP A 454 -1.73 1.54 16.27
N HIS A 455 -2.09 0.37 15.75
CA HIS A 455 -1.17 -0.74 15.44
C HIS A 455 0.06 -0.34 14.59
N VAL A 456 -0.11 0.50 13.57
CA VAL A 456 1.01 0.98 12.74
C VAL A 456 1.99 1.82 13.57
N THR A 457 1.46 2.67 14.46
CA THR A 457 2.28 3.47 15.38
C THR A 457 3.02 2.59 16.38
N LEU A 458 2.32 1.66 17.02
CA LEU A 458 2.93 0.71 17.96
C LEU A 458 4.02 -0.12 17.27
N ALA A 459 3.76 -0.67 16.08
CA ALA A 459 4.73 -1.45 15.33
C ALA A 459 5.98 -0.63 14.98
N GLN A 460 5.81 0.61 14.50
CA GLN A 460 6.95 1.47 14.14
C GLN A 460 7.74 1.89 15.37
N LEU A 461 7.08 2.27 16.45
CA LEU A 461 7.74 2.66 17.70
C LEU A 461 8.48 1.48 18.35
N LEU A 462 7.91 0.28 18.34
CA LEU A 462 8.57 -0.91 18.86
C LEU A 462 9.85 -1.25 18.08
N MET A 463 9.80 -1.18 16.75
CA MET A 463 10.99 -1.37 15.92
C MET A 463 12.05 -0.30 16.21
N ASN A 464 11.65 0.97 16.28
CA ASN A 464 12.55 2.08 16.58
C ASN A 464 13.18 1.98 17.98
N TRP A 465 12.43 1.46 18.95
CA TRP A 465 12.92 1.20 20.30
C TRP A 465 13.96 0.11 20.32
N LEU A 466 13.73 -1.00 19.62
CA LEU A 466 14.59 -2.18 19.62
C LEU A 466 15.84 -2.02 18.72
N GLU A 467 15.71 -1.38 17.56
CA GLU A 467 16.76 -1.30 16.54
C GLU A 467 18.14 -0.90 17.10
N PRO A 468 18.28 0.12 17.97
CA PRO A 468 19.59 0.52 18.53
C PRO A 468 20.22 -0.49 19.48
N MET A 469 19.43 -1.38 20.08
CA MET A 469 19.85 -2.38 21.05
C MET A 469 20.19 -3.74 20.42
N LEU A 470 19.84 -3.92 19.13
CA LEU A 470 20.05 -5.19 18.43
C LEU A 470 21.53 -5.38 18.03
N PRO A 471 22.04 -6.63 17.99
CA PRO A 471 23.41 -6.92 17.53
C PRO A 471 23.65 -6.40 16.12
N GLY A 472 24.82 -5.75 15.88
CA GLY A 472 25.18 -5.20 14.59
C GLY A 472 24.39 -3.98 14.17
N ALA A 473 23.70 -3.32 15.10
CA ALA A 473 23.03 -2.05 14.85
C ALA A 473 24.01 -1.02 14.27
N MET A 474 23.63 -0.36 13.19
CA MET A 474 24.43 0.75 12.65
C MET A 474 24.18 2.01 13.49
N PRO A 475 25.18 2.91 13.63
CA PRO A 475 24.93 4.24 14.19
C PRO A 475 23.77 4.92 13.47
N ALA A 476 22.92 5.61 14.19
CA ALA A 476 21.82 6.34 13.62
C ALA A 476 22.33 7.35 12.57
N HIS A 477 22.08 7.08 11.29
CA HIS A 477 22.34 8.02 10.21
C HIS A 477 21.06 8.83 9.94
N PRO A 478 21.11 10.15 9.94
CA PRO A 478 19.92 11.01 9.79
C PRO A 478 19.14 10.81 8.48
N SER A 479 19.73 10.18 7.46
CA SER A 479 19.16 10.11 6.11
C SER A 479 18.48 8.78 5.74
N ALA A 480 18.44 7.79 6.64
CA ALA A 480 17.98 6.43 6.29
C ALA A 480 16.46 6.21 6.51
N SER A 481 15.76 7.17 7.08
CA SER A 481 14.34 7.08 7.49
C SER A 481 13.32 7.39 6.39
N ASP A 482 13.77 7.85 5.21
CA ASP A 482 12.87 8.40 4.17
C ASP A 482 12.28 7.37 3.20
N ILE A 483 12.64 6.10 3.34
CA ILE A 483 12.25 5.06 2.37
C ILE A 483 10.91 4.43 2.75
N GLY A 484 9.88 5.12 2.51
CA GLY A 484 8.48 4.80 2.84
C GLY A 484 7.73 6.05 3.25
N SER A 485 8.43 7.17 3.33
CA SER A 485 7.79 8.44 3.61
C SER A 485 7.02 8.97 2.39
N PRO A 486 5.95 9.74 2.60
CA PRO A 486 5.24 10.48 1.55
C PRO A 486 6.17 11.32 0.67
N ASP A 487 7.36 11.69 1.17
CA ASP A 487 8.33 12.55 0.49
C ASP A 487 9.07 11.85 -0.66
N ILE A 488 9.33 10.54 -0.59
CA ILE A 488 9.84 9.78 -1.75
C ILE A 488 8.77 9.67 -2.82
N MET A 489 7.53 9.38 -2.44
CA MET A 489 6.40 9.42 -3.39
C MET A 489 6.21 10.83 -3.97
N GLN A 490 6.53 11.89 -3.23
CA GLN A 490 6.49 13.27 -3.69
C GLN A 490 7.66 13.64 -4.62
N ARG A 491 8.89 13.23 -4.32
CA ARG A 491 10.07 13.45 -5.20
C ARG A 491 9.91 12.71 -6.53
N MET A 492 9.35 11.50 -6.49
CA MET A 492 9.00 10.75 -7.71
C MET A 492 7.84 11.41 -8.49
N SER A 493 6.99 12.24 -7.86
CA SER A 493 5.97 13.04 -8.54
C SER A 493 6.46 14.40 -9.05
N ALA A 494 7.59 14.91 -8.54
CA ALA A 494 8.17 16.20 -8.93
C ALA A 494 8.88 16.16 -10.30
N GLY A 495 9.32 14.99 -10.77
CA GLY A 495 9.77 14.80 -12.14
C GLY A 495 8.74 15.18 -13.21
N ARG A 496 7.46 15.32 -12.81
CA ARG A 496 6.37 15.76 -13.71
C ARG A 496 6.36 17.26 -14.08
N LYS A 497 7.11 18.12 -13.41
CA LYS A 497 7.04 19.58 -13.69
C LYS A 497 7.92 20.00 -14.86
N ASN A 498 8.95 19.23 -15.20
CA ASN A 498 9.85 19.60 -16.31
C ASN A 498 9.33 19.20 -17.71
N ASN A 499 8.41 18.22 -17.80
CA ASN A 499 7.89 17.79 -19.12
C ASN A 499 6.62 18.56 -19.59
N LYS A 500 6.10 19.53 -18.80
CA LYS A 500 4.97 20.38 -19.26
C LYS A 500 5.40 21.68 -19.93
N ALA A 501 6.68 22.00 -19.95
CA ALA A 501 7.21 23.21 -20.59
C ALA A 501 7.63 23.02 -22.05
N GLU A 502 7.67 21.78 -22.55
CA GLU A 502 8.07 21.47 -23.94
C GLU A 502 6.90 21.01 -24.83
N ALA A 503 5.68 21.00 -24.33
CA ALA A 503 4.48 20.64 -25.10
C ALA A 503 3.38 21.71 -24.92
N ALA A 504 3.69 22.96 -25.27
CA ALA A 504 2.73 24.04 -25.52
C ALA A 504 3.17 24.85 -26.74
#